data_7536374dd12ee833fb4955df886325a2
#
_entry.id   7536374dd12ee833fb4955df886325a2
#
_cell.length_a   1.000
_cell.length_b   1.000
_cell.length_c   1.000
_cell.angle_alpha   90.00
_cell.angle_beta   90.00
_cell.angle_gamma   90.00
#
_symmetry.space_group_name_H-M   'P 1'
#
loop_
_entity.id
_entity.type
_entity.pdbx_description
1 polymer ?
#
loop_
_entity_poly.entity_id
_entity_poly.type
_entity_poly.pdbx_seq_one_letter_code
_entity_poly.pdbx_strand_id
1 'polypeptide(L)'
;FDTKIEACAAAMRDIEARAQAAADEAERLYERKVSLLKHRDWLKEYIRQNMEFVGRQKVEGSLFTVRVQNTAARVEIADRTELPPEFVVVKTTESPDRTKLKEALTAGREIPGVSLVKGTTVVIR
;
A
#
# COMPACT_ATOMS: atom_id res chain seq x y z
N PHE A 1 -8.47 18.87 -39.86
CA PHE A 1 -7.49 17.99 -39.19
C PHE A 1 -6.90 18.65 -37.95
N ASP A 2 -6.34 19.83 -38.09
CA ASP A 2 -5.68 20.53 -36.97
C ASP A 2 -6.64 20.83 -35.81
N THR A 3 -7.86 21.31 -36.11
CA THR A 3 -8.90 21.57 -35.11
C THR A 3 -9.30 20.30 -34.35
N LYS A 4 -9.36 19.18 -35.06
CA LYS A 4 -9.69 17.88 -34.45
C LYS A 4 -8.60 17.42 -33.50
N ILE A 5 -7.34 17.57 -33.87
CA ILE A 5 -6.20 17.21 -33.04
C ILE A 5 -6.13 18.10 -31.80
N GLU A 6 -6.38 19.40 -31.96
CA GLU A 6 -6.44 20.34 -30.85
C GLU A 6 -7.59 19.99 -29.88
N ALA A 7 -8.75 19.63 -30.39
CA ALA A 7 -9.88 19.17 -29.59
C ALA A 7 -9.53 17.90 -28.81
N CYS A 8 -8.82 16.97 -29.44
CA CYS A 8 -8.34 15.76 -28.76
C CYS A 8 -7.34 16.10 -27.64
N ALA A 9 -6.44 17.04 -27.88
CA ALA A 9 -5.49 17.49 -26.86
C ALA A 9 -6.20 18.12 -25.67
N ALA A 10 -7.22 18.95 -25.92
CA ALA A 10 -8.04 19.55 -24.87
C ALA A 10 -8.80 18.47 -24.08
N ALA A 11 -9.35 17.46 -24.76
CA ALA A 11 -10.02 16.35 -24.12
C ALA A 11 -9.06 15.54 -23.24
N MET A 12 -7.84 15.32 -23.68
CA MET A 12 -6.80 14.63 -22.89
C MET A 12 -6.50 15.38 -21.59
N ARG A 13 -6.35 16.70 -21.67
CA ARG A 13 -6.12 17.51 -20.47
C ARG A 13 -7.28 17.45 -19.47
N ASP A 14 -8.51 17.47 -19.98
CA ASP A 14 -9.70 17.34 -19.17
C ASP A 14 -9.77 15.97 -18.46
N ILE A 15 -9.47 14.91 -19.19
CA ILE A 15 -9.43 13.55 -18.65
C ILE A 15 -8.34 13.43 -17.58
N GLU A 16 -7.15 13.96 -17.81
CA GLU A 16 -6.07 13.98 -16.84
C GLU A 16 -6.48 14.70 -15.54
N ALA A 17 -7.15 15.84 -15.67
CA ALA A 17 -7.64 16.58 -14.52
C ALA A 17 -8.69 15.80 -13.72
N ARG A 18 -9.58 15.10 -14.41
CA ARG A 18 -10.58 14.24 -13.76
C ARG A 18 -9.95 13.05 -13.08
N ALA A 19 -8.92 12.46 -13.69
CA ALA A 19 -8.18 11.37 -13.09
C ALA A 19 -7.47 11.81 -11.82
N GLN A 20 -6.88 12.99 -11.82
CA GLN A 20 -6.21 13.54 -10.62
C GLN A 20 -7.23 13.82 -9.51
N ALA A 21 -8.37 14.40 -9.83
CA ALA A 21 -9.43 14.65 -8.86
C ALA A 21 -9.94 13.34 -8.24
N ALA A 22 -10.07 12.28 -9.02
CA ALA A 22 -10.45 10.96 -8.54
C ALA A 22 -9.40 10.38 -7.59
N ALA A 23 -8.12 10.54 -7.93
CA ALA A 23 -7.01 10.08 -7.09
C ALA A 23 -6.99 10.80 -5.74
N ASP A 24 -7.20 12.11 -5.74
CA ASP A 24 -7.25 12.92 -4.51
C ASP A 24 -8.42 12.50 -3.63
N GLU A 25 -9.58 12.24 -4.21
CA GLU A 25 -10.76 11.74 -3.49
C GLU A 25 -10.52 10.35 -2.91
N ALA A 26 -9.88 9.46 -3.65
CA ALA A 26 -9.53 8.12 -3.20
C ALA A 26 -8.59 8.19 -1.98
N GLU A 27 -7.60 9.08 -2.00
CA GLU A 27 -6.67 9.30 -0.90
C GLU A 27 -7.40 9.83 0.34
N ARG A 28 -8.29 10.79 0.15
CA ARG A 28 -9.10 11.35 1.24
C ARG A 28 -9.96 10.27 1.90
N LEU A 29 -10.60 9.40 1.12
CA LEU A 29 -11.41 8.29 1.62
C LEU A 29 -10.57 7.24 2.33
N TYR A 30 -9.37 6.98 1.83
CA TYR A 30 -8.44 6.05 2.49
C TYR A 30 -8.01 6.57 3.87
N GLU A 31 -7.65 7.84 3.97
CA GLU A 31 -7.29 8.48 5.24
C GLU A 31 -8.45 8.42 6.25
N ARG A 32 -9.67 8.66 5.76
CA ARG A 32 -10.88 8.54 6.59
C ARG A 32 -11.08 7.12 7.09
N LYS A 33 -10.85 6.12 6.24
CA LYS A 33 -10.90 4.70 6.62
C LYS A 33 -9.92 4.40 7.74
N VAL A 34 -8.68 4.83 7.59
CA VAL A 34 -7.62 4.61 8.59
C VAL A 34 -8.00 5.23 9.93
N SER A 35 -8.50 6.46 9.91
CA SER A 35 -8.95 7.17 11.12
C SER A 35 -10.10 6.44 11.81
N LEU A 36 -11.09 5.97 11.06
CA LEU A 36 -12.22 5.21 11.61
C LEU A 36 -11.78 3.90 12.24
N LEU A 37 -10.83 3.19 11.62
CA LEU A 37 -10.31 1.94 12.15
C LEU A 37 -9.50 2.14 13.43
N LYS A 38 -8.75 3.24 13.53
CA LYS A 38 -8.07 3.61 14.77
C LYS A 38 -9.05 3.89 15.90
N HIS A 39 -10.15 4.56 15.60
CA HIS A 39 -11.20 4.82 16.57
C HIS A 39 -11.87 3.53 17.04
N ARG A 40 -12.13 2.61 16.13
CA ARG A 40 -12.64 1.27 16.48
C ARG A 40 -11.68 0.55 17.44
N ASP A 41 -10.38 0.56 17.13
CA ASP A 41 -9.38 -0.10 17.95
C ASP A 41 -9.26 0.53 19.34
N TRP A 42 -9.38 1.85 19.41
CA TRP A 42 -9.43 2.55 20.71
C TRP A 42 -10.64 2.13 21.54
N LEU A 43 -11.81 2.05 20.95
CA LEU A 43 -13.02 1.58 21.63
C LEU A 43 -12.91 0.12 22.08
N LYS A 44 -12.32 -0.72 21.25
CA LYS A 44 -12.09 -2.12 21.56
C LYS A 44 -11.18 -2.27 22.80
N GLU A 45 -10.11 -1.50 22.85
CA GLU A 45 -9.19 -1.49 23.97
C GLU A 45 -9.85 -0.90 25.24
N TYR A 46 -10.64 0.13 25.07
CA TYR A 46 -11.42 0.70 26.17
C TYR A 46 -12.35 -0.34 26.79
N ILE A 47 -13.08 -1.08 25.97
CA ILE A 47 -13.96 -2.16 26.43
C ILE A 47 -13.15 -3.23 27.16
N ARG A 48 -12.04 -3.65 26.59
CA ARG A 48 -11.19 -4.68 27.18
C ARG A 48 -10.70 -4.28 28.57
N GLN A 49 -10.15 -3.08 28.70
CA GLN A 49 -9.62 -2.57 29.95
C GLN A 49 -10.70 -2.45 31.02
N ASN A 50 -11.88 -1.95 30.65
CA ASN A 50 -12.97 -1.80 31.61
C ASN A 50 -13.53 -3.14 32.05
N MET A 51 -13.65 -4.10 31.16
CA MET A 51 -14.12 -5.44 31.51
C MET A 51 -13.13 -6.17 32.41
N GLU A 52 -11.84 -6.05 32.15
CA GLU A 52 -10.79 -6.62 33.00
C GLU A 52 -10.76 -5.97 34.39
N PHE A 53 -10.92 -4.65 34.45
CA PHE A 53 -10.95 -3.91 35.71
C PHE A 53 -12.10 -4.37 36.60
N VAL A 54 -13.29 -4.60 36.04
CA VAL A 54 -14.46 -5.08 36.76
C VAL A 54 -14.40 -6.59 37.01
N GLY A 55 -13.54 -7.32 36.30
CA GLY A 55 -13.42 -8.76 36.41
C GLY A 55 -14.49 -9.56 35.67
N ARG A 56 -15.12 -8.94 34.66
CA ARG A 56 -16.14 -9.61 33.85
C ARG A 56 -15.55 -10.02 32.50
N GLN A 57 -15.79 -11.26 32.12
CA GLN A 57 -15.34 -11.79 30.82
C GLN A 57 -16.42 -11.75 29.76
N LYS A 58 -17.67 -11.56 30.13
CA LYS A 58 -18.81 -11.56 29.21
C LYS A 58 -19.84 -10.55 29.65
N VAL A 59 -20.33 -9.77 28.69
CA VAL A 59 -21.46 -8.85 28.87
C VAL A 59 -22.50 -9.17 27.81
N GLU A 60 -23.68 -9.53 28.26
CA GLU A 60 -24.81 -9.77 27.36
C GLU A 60 -25.72 -8.55 27.33
N GLY A 61 -25.73 -7.86 26.19
CA GLY A 61 -26.64 -6.75 25.95
C GLY A 61 -27.83 -7.17 25.11
N SER A 62 -28.75 -6.23 24.90
CA SER A 62 -29.93 -6.48 24.08
C SER A 62 -29.57 -6.63 22.58
N LEU A 63 -28.50 -6.03 22.11
CA LEU A 63 -28.08 -6.06 20.71
C LEU A 63 -26.85 -6.91 20.48
N PHE A 64 -25.91 -6.92 21.43
CA PHE A 64 -24.64 -7.60 21.28
C PHE A 64 -24.23 -8.32 22.56
N THR A 65 -23.48 -9.41 22.38
CA THR A 65 -22.75 -10.05 23.46
C THR A 65 -21.28 -9.73 23.28
N VAL A 66 -20.66 -9.15 24.30
CA VAL A 66 -19.24 -8.79 24.32
C VAL A 66 -18.48 -9.76 25.22
N ARG A 67 -17.41 -10.32 24.72
CA ARG A 67 -16.58 -11.28 25.44
C ARG A 67 -15.12 -10.92 25.33
N VAL A 68 -14.41 -10.99 26.47
CA VAL A 68 -12.95 -10.94 26.48
C VAL A 68 -12.43 -12.36 26.25
N GLN A 69 -11.62 -12.54 25.26
CA GLN A 69 -11.14 -13.84 24.82
C GLN A 69 -9.62 -13.82 24.73
N ASN A 70 -9.00 -14.91 25.18
CA ASN A 70 -7.56 -15.05 25.04
C ASN A 70 -7.17 -15.18 23.57
N THR A 71 -6.14 -14.47 23.18
CA THR A 71 -5.55 -14.59 21.85
C THR A 71 -4.50 -15.70 21.82
N ALA A 72 -4.19 -16.21 20.64
CA ALA A 72 -3.05 -17.11 20.48
C ALA A 72 -1.76 -16.43 20.93
N ALA A 73 -0.85 -17.21 21.50
CA ALA A 73 0.44 -16.70 21.90
C ALA A 73 1.18 -16.13 20.69
N ARG A 74 1.77 -14.97 20.87
CA ARG A 74 2.57 -14.31 19.84
C ARG A 74 3.99 -14.10 20.33
N VAL A 75 4.90 -14.07 19.37
CA VAL A 75 6.31 -13.82 19.67
C VAL A 75 6.54 -12.31 19.70
N GLU A 76 7.09 -11.82 20.79
CA GLU A 76 7.58 -10.44 20.91
C GLU A 76 9.10 -10.45 20.91
N ILE A 77 9.69 -9.58 20.13
CA ILE A 77 11.14 -9.44 20.03
C ILE A 77 11.48 -8.06 20.58
N ALA A 78 12.29 -8.04 21.66
CA ALA A 78 12.75 -6.78 22.23
C ALA A 78 13.66 -6.05 21.25
N ASP A 79 13.66 -4.71 21.34
CA ASP A 79 14.53 -3.88 20.52
C ASP A 79 16.02 -4.26 20.73
N ARG A 80 16.76 -4.29 19.62
CA ARG A 80 18.20 -4.62 19.61
C ARG A 80 18.52 -6.05 20.06
N THR A 81 17.55 -6.97 19.98
CA THR A 81 17.79 -8.37 20.25
C THR A 81 18.54 -9.01 19.09
N GLU A 82 19.63 -9.70 19.40
CA GLU A 82 20.35 -10.53 18.42
C GLU A 82 19.75 -11.92 18.42
N LEU A 83 19.25 -12.34 17.28
CA LEU A 83 18.69 -13.67 17.12
C LEU A 83 19.76 -14.67 16.65
N PRO A 84 19.74 -15.93 17.17
CA PRO A 84 20.55 -17.00 16.58
C PRO A 84 20.23 -17.14 15.09
N PRO A 85 21.22 -17.47 14.23
CA PRO A 85 21.03 -17.56 12.79
C PRO A 85 19.92 -18.51 12.36
N GLU A 86 19.64 -19.57 13.13
CA GLU A 86 18.59 -20.55 12.85
C GLU A 86 17.17 -19.94 12.88
N PHE A 87 16.99 -18.81 13.58
CA PHE A 87 15.71 -18.11 13.71
C PHE A 87 15.60 -16.89 12.81
N VAL A 88 16.55 -16.71 11.91
CA VAL A 88 16.57 -15.57 10.99
C VAL A 88 16.36 -16.09 9.57
N VAL A 89 15.37 -15.52 8.90
CA VAL A 89 15.11 -15.77 7.48
C VAL A 89 15.62 -14.59 6.68
N VAL A 90 16.56 -14.85 5.78
CA VAL A 90 17.08 -13.84 4.86
C VAL A 90 16.30 -13.94 3.56
N LYS A 91 15.63 -12.87 3.19
CA LYS A 91 14.90 -12.77 1.91
C LYS A 91 15.69 -11.90 0.96
N THR A 92 16.03 -12.46 -0.20
CA THR A 92 16.65 -11.71 -1.28
C THR A 92 15.64 -11.61 -2.43
N THR A 93 15.55 -10.42 -3.01
CA THR A 93 14.69 -10.17 -4.17
C THR A 93 15.56 -9.78 -5.33
N GLU A 94 15.42 -10.50 -6.45
CA GLU A 94 16.12 -10.18 -7.69
C GLU A 94 15.15 -9.50 -8.65
N SER A 95 15.58 -8.41 -9.22
CA SER A 95 14.82 -7.71 -10.25
C SER A 95 15.78 -7.19 -11.31
N PRO A 96 15.34 -7.09 -12.59
CA PRO A 96 16.20 -6.55 -13.64
C PRO A 96 16.57 -5.09 -13.35
N ASP A 97 17.85 -4.78 -13.50
CA ASP A 97 18.32 -3.39 -13.46
C ASP A 97 18.20 -2.79 -14.86
N ARG A 98 17.07 -2.14 -15.11
CA ARG A 98 16.74 -1.59 -16.44
C ARG A 98 17.69 -0.49 -16.88
N THR A 99 18.22 0.29 -15.95
CA THR A 99 19.18 1.36 -16.25
C THR A 99 20.48 0.79 -16.78
N LYS A 100 21.04 -0.20 -16.08
CA LYS A 100 22.27 -0.87 -16.51
C LYS A 100 22.08 -1.63 -17.82
N LEU A 101 20.94 -2.29 -18.00
CA LEU A 101 20.60 -2.98 -19.24
C LEU A 101 20.53 -1.99 -20.41
N LYS A 102 19.89 -0.84 -20.22
CA LYS A 102 19.81 0.20 -21.24
C LYS A 102 21.20 0.73 -21.59
N GLU A 103 22.05 1.01 -20.63
CA GLU A 103 23.41 1.47 -20.85
C GLU A 103 24.23 0.44 -21.63
N ALA A 104 24.15 -0.84 -21.25
CA ALA A 104 24.85 -1.91 -21.91
C ALA A 104 24.40 -2.07 -23.37
N LEU A 105 23.10 -2.04 -23.62
CA LEU A 105 22.54 -2.14 -24.98
C LEU A 105 22.88 -0.93 -25.84
N THR A 106 22.89 0.24 -25.26
CA THR A 106 23.29 1.50 -25.94
C THR A 106 24.76 1.46 -26.34
N ALA A 107 25.61 0.84 -25.51
CA ALA A 107 27.03 0.65 -25.81
C ALA A 107 27.30 -0.45 -26.84
N GLY A 108 26.28 -1.14 -27.31
CA GLY A 108 26.40 -2.17 -28.35
C GLY A 108 26.53 -3.59 -27.82
N ARG A 109 26.41 -3.79 -26.51
CA ARG A 109 26.46 -5.14 -25.93
C ARG A 109 25.19 -5.93 -26.26
N GLU A 110 25.35 -7.18 -26.66
CA GLU A 110 24.23 -8.08 -26.89
C GLU A 110 23.95 -8.90 -25.64
N ILE A 111 22.69 -8.90 -25.18
CA ILE A 111 22.23 -9.68 -24.04
C ILE A 111 21.07 -10.56 -24.50
N PRO A 112 21.15 -11.88 -24.41
CA PRO A 112 20.07 -12.77 -24.84
C PRO A 112 18.74 -12.44 -24.17
N GLY A 113 17.67 -12.35 -24.95
CA GLY A 113 16.32 -12.05 -24.45
C GLY A 113 16.06 -10.60 -24.11
N VAL A 114 17.01 -9.70 -24.37
CA VAL A 114 16.89 -8.29 -24.04
C VAL A 114 17.16 -7.45 -25.30
N SER A 115 16.29 -6.49 -25.56
CA SER A 115 16.43 -5.59 -26.70
C SER A 115 16.02 -4.16 -26.32
N LEU A 116 16.63 -3.18 -27.00
CA LEU A 116 16.17 -1.79 -26.95
C LEU A 116 15.06 -1.61 -27.96
N VAL A 117 13.95 -1.05 -27.50
CA VAL A 117 12.81 -0.69 -28.36
C VAL A 117 12.61 0.81 -28.27
N LYS A 118 12.62 1.47 -29.43
CA LYS A 118 12.31 2.89 -29.52
C LYS A 118 10.85 3.07 -29.82
N GLY A 119 10.20 3.93 -29.06
CA GLY A 119 8.82 4.29 -29.30
C GLY A 119 8.66 5.75 -29.58
N THR A 120 7.44 6.15 -29.88
CA THR A 120 7.07 7.55 -30.05
C THR A 120 5.92 7.89 -29.09
N THR A 121 5.85 9.13 -28.67
CA THR A 121 4.79 9.60 -27.79
C THR A 121 4.33 10.99 -28.22
N VAL A 122 3.16 11.38 -27.75
CA VAL A 122 2.60 12.70 -27.98
C VAL A 122 2.93 13.61 -26.80
N VAL A 123 3.44 14.79 -27.10
CA VAL A 123 3.72 15.83 -26.10
C VAL A 123 2.83 17.03 -26.38
N ILE A 124 2.15 17.50 -25.36
CA ILE A 124 1.27 18.68 -25.44
C ILE A 124 1.88 19.77 -24.55
N ARG A 125 2.12 20.90 -25.21
CA ARG A 125 2.72 22.07 -24.54
C ARG A 125 1.84 23.30 -24.67
#